data_3ff2518d4f00c7185e94f760a045d73e
#
_entry.id   3ff2518d4f00c7185e94f760a045d73e
#
_cell.length_a   1.000
_cell.length_b   1.000
_cell.length_c   1.000
_cell.angle_alpha   90.00
_cell.angle_beta   90.00
_cell.angle_gamma   90.00
#
_symmetry.space_group_name_H-M   'P 1'
#
loop_
_entity.id
_entity.type
_entity.pdbx_description
1 polymer ?
#
loop_
_entity_poly.entity_id
_entity_poly.type
_entity_poly.pdbx_seq_one_letter_code
_entity_poly.pdbx_strand_id
1 'polypeptide(L)'
;MKPATQVLIERYQKHLYAIAFNICRNNQQDAEDVVQDTFIQYHTYKKEFDTEEHIRAWLIRVAINKAKNITRSFWHRNKCNLEEYMETLTFETPESETLFDTVMKLPEKYRIVLHLFYYEDYTTQEISDILHLSVNNVKTRLSRGRALLKETLKEEWNDDE
;
A
#
# COMPACT_ATOMS: atom_id res chain seq x y z
N MET A 1 21.40 15.18 -7.63
CA MET A 1 20.12 15.57 -8.26
C MET A 1 19.04 15.70 -7.19
N LYS A 2 18.41 16.83 -7.12
CA LYS A 2 17.27 17.01 -6.20
C LYS A 2 16.22 17.89 -6.87
N PRO A 3 15.31 17.29 -7.66
CA PRO A 3 14.21 18.01 -8.30
C PRO A 3 13.35 18.78 -7.29
N ALA A 4 12.72 19.85 -7.75
CA ALA A 4 11.82 20.64 -6.91
C ALA A 4 10.65 19.77 -6.41
N THR A 5 10.24 19.99 -5.18
CA THR A 5 9.15 19.24 -4.54
C THR A 5 7.88 19.28 -5.37
N GLN A 6 7.54 20.43 -5.95
CA GLN A 6 6.34 20.60 -6.78
C GLN A 6 6.34 19.65 -7.98
N VAL A 7 7.49 19.45 -8.62
CA VAL A 7 7.62 18.52 -9.75
C VAL A 7 7.31 17.10 -9.33
N LEU A 8 7.81 16.69 -8.17
CA LEU A 8 7.58 15.33 -7.66
C LEU A 8 6.13 15.12 -7.19
N ILE A 9 5.50 16.14 -6.63
CA ILE A 9 4.08 16.09 -6.27
C ILE A 9 3.25 15.78 -7.52
N GLU A 10 3.48 16.53 -8.60
CA GLU A 10 2.75 16.33 -9.86
C GLU A 10 2.95 14.93 -10.44
N ARG A 11 4.16 14.38 -10.35
CA ARG A 11 4.48 13.06 -10.91
C ARG A 11 3.99 11.91 -10.05
N TYR A 12 4.13 11.98 -8.73
CA TYR A 12 4.03 10.81 -7.85
C TYR A 12 2.87 10.86 -6.85
N GLN A 13 2.15 11.96 -6.76
CA GLN A 13 1.07 12.11 -5.78
C GLN A 13 0.05 10.97 -5.84
N LYS A 14 -0.40 10.63 -7.03
CA LYS A 14 -1.39 9.55 -7.23
C LYS A 14 -0.84 8.18 -6.86
N HIS A 15 0.41 7.91 -7.22
CA HIS A 15 1.09 6.66 -6.89
C HIS A 15 1.23 6.48 -5.38
N LEU A 16 1.69 7.52 -4.70
CA LEU A 16 1.87 7.47 -3.25
C LEU A 16 0.53 7.37 -2.53
N TYR A 17 -0.49 8.05 -3.02
CA TYR A 17 -1.84 7.95 -2.47
C TYR A 17 -2.37 6.52 -2.57
N ALA A 18 -2.23 5.88 -3.73
CA ALA A 18 -2.68 4.50 -3.94
C ALA A 18 -1.97 3.52 -2.99
N ILE A 19 -0.66 3.69 -2.79
CA ILE A 19 0.12 2.88 -1.86
C ILE A 19 -0.34 3.09 -0.42
N ALA A 20 -0.48 4.33 0.00
CA ALA A 20 -0.92 4.67 1.35
C ALA A 20 -2.35 4.17 1.61
N PHE A 21 -3.24 4.32 0.65
CA PHE A 21 -4.62 3.85 0.73
C PHE A 21 -4.70 2.33 0.86
N ASN A 22 -3.83 1.62 0.13
CA ASN A 22 -3.71 0.16 0.22
C ASN A 22 -3.38 -0.28 1.66
N ILE A 23 -2.44 0.39 2.32
CA ILE A 23 -1.99 0.04 3.67
C ILE A 23 -2.99 0.53 4.73
N CYS A 24 -3.52 1.74 4.58
CA CYS A 24 -4.43 2.36 5.53
C CYS A 24 -5.89 1.84 5.43
N ARG A 25 -6.14 0.85 4.60
CA ARG A 25 -7.44 0.16 4.47
C ARG A 25 -8.62 1.12 4.23
N ASN A 26 -8.61 1.80 3.09
CA ASN A 26 -9.68 2.71 2.69
C ASN A 26 -9.88 3.94 3.59
N ASN A 27 -8.90 4.28 4.43
CA ASN A 27 -8.96 5.52 5.18
C ASN A 27 -8.35 6.64 4.35
N GLN A 28 -9.21 7.41 3.68
CA GLN A 28 -8.82 8.51 2.79
C GLN A 28 -7.99 9.57 3.53
N GLN A 29 -8.42 9.95 4.73
CA GLN A 29 -7.74 10.98 5.52
C GLN A 29 -6.32 10.55 5.89
N ASP A 30 -6.14 9.32 6.34
CA ASP A 30 -4.82 8.79 6.69
C ASP A 30 -3.93 8.71 5.45
N ALA A 31 -4.46 8.29 4.30
CA ALA A 31 -3.71 8.21 3.07
C ALA A 31 -3.24 9.61 2.61
N GLU A 32 -4.10 10.61 2.68
CA GLU A 32 -3.75 12.00 2.36
C GLU A 32 -2.65 12.53 3.28
N ASP A 33 -2.75 12.26 4.58
CA ASP A 33 -1.75 12.67 5.56
C ASP A 33 -0.39 12.03 5.28
N VAL A 34 -0.38 10.75 4.91
CA VAL A 34 0.87 10.04 4.53
C VAL A 34 1.52 10.69 3.32
N VAL A 35 0.73 11.02 2.29
CA VAL A 35 1.25 11.66 1.08
C VAL A 35 1.86 13.04 1.41
N GLN A 36 1.15 13.86 2.16
CA GLN A 36 1.64 15.17 2.57
C GLN A 36 2.93 15.07 3.37
N ASP A 37 2.97 14.21 4.37
CA ASP A 37 4.14 14.01 5.22
C ASP A 37 5.33 13.50 4.43
N THR A 38 5.11 12.65 3.44
CA THR A 38 6.17 12.13 2.58
C THR A 38 6.83 13.25 1.80
N PHE A 39 6.05 14.15 1.21
CA PHE A 39 6.61 15.28 0.46
C PHE A 39 7.26 16.32 1.37
N ILE A 40 6.73 16.54 2.57
CA ILE A 40 7.37 17.39 3.57
C ILE A 40 8.75 16.83 3.93
N GLN A 41 8.83 15.53 4.17
CA GLN A 41 10.10 14.87 4.48
C GLN A 41 11.09 14.98 3.32
N TYR A 42 10.64 14.82 2.08
CA TYR A 42 11.48 15.04 0.92
C TYR A 42 12.00 16.49 0.86
N HIS A 43 11.12 17.45 1.08
CA HIS A 43 11.47 18.88 1.02
C HIS A 43 12.56 19.24 2.03
N THR A 44 12.53 18.65 3.21
CA THR A 44 13.51 18.90 4.27
C THR A 44 14.73 17.98 4.22
N TYR A 45 14.73 16.98 3.35
CA TYR A 45 15.83 16.02 3.21
C TYR A 45 17.03 16.69 2.53
N LYS A 46 18.19 16.62 3.19
CA LYS A 46 19.37 17.40 2.77
C LYS A 46 20.30 16.68 1.80
N LYS A 47 20.13 15.36 1.63
CA LYS A 47 20.98 14.57 0.73
C LYS A 47 20.45 14.62 -0.70
N GLU A 48 21.37 14.51 -1.65
CA GLU A 48 21.03 14.39 -3.06
C GLU A 48 20.78 12.93 -3.46
N PHE A 49 20.08 12.76 -4.56
CA PHE A 49 19.79 11.45 -5.13
C PHE A 49 20.58 11.26 -6.43
N ASP A 50 20.95 10.01 -6.73
CA ASP A 50 21.72 9.70 -7.94
C ASP A 50 20.85 9.66 -9.19
N THR A 51 19.66 9.11 -9.09
CA THR A 51 18.74 8.91 -10.22
C THR A 51 17.30 9.21 -9.80
N GLU A 52 16.42 9.40 -10.79
CA GLU A 52 14.99 9.57 -10.53
C GLU A 52 14.37 8.29 -9.96
N GLU A 53 14.82 7.11 -10.40
CA GLU A 53 14.36 5.84 -9.82
C GLU A 53 14.70 5.75 -8.33
N HIS A 54 15.85 6.26 -7.93
CA HIS A 54 16.24 6.33 -6.53
C HIS A 54 15.26 7.21 -5.72
N ILE A 55 14.89 8.36 -6.27
CA ILE A 55 13.89 9.25 -5.65
C ILE A 55 12.54 8.54 -5.50
N ARG A 56 12.07 7.92 -6.57
CA ARG A 56 10.80 7.20 -6.57
C ARG A 56 10.78 6.10 -5.51
N ALA A 57 11.81 5.28 -5.45
CA ALA A 57 11.94 4.21 -4.46
C ALA A 57 11.97 4.78 -3.03
N TRP A 58 12.68 5.88 -2.82
CA TRP A 58 12.75 6.55 -1.52
C TRP A 58 11.38 7.08 -1.08
N LEU A 59 10.66 7.76 -1.98
CA LEU A 59 9.32 8.28 -1.70
C LEU A 59 8.36 7.14 -1.32
N ILE A 60 8.39 6.04 -2.06
CA ILE A 60 7.55 4.87 -1.81
C ILE A 60 7.89 4.25 -0.44
N ARG A 61 9.17 4.08 -0.14
CA ARG A 61 9.60 3.55 1.16
C ARG A 61 9.13 4.42 2.32
N VAL A 62 9.29 5.73 2.20
CA VAL A 62 8.85 6.67 3.24
C VAL A 62 7.34 6.60 3.42
N ALA A 63 6.58 6.59 2.32
CA ALA A 63 5.12 6.49 2.37
C ALA A 63 4.66 5.17 3.03
N ILE A 64 5.28 4.05 2.68
CA ILE A 64 4.97 2.74 3.28
C ILE A 64 5.24 2.76 4.78
N ASN A 65 6.40 3.27 5.20
CA ASN A 65 6.76 3.33 6.61
C ASN A 65 5.80 4.21 7.41
N LYS A 66 5.42 5.37 6.87
CA LYS A 66 4.46 6.26 7.52
C LYS A 66 3.07 5.63 7.62
N ALA A 67 2.60 4.99 6.56
CA ALA A 67 1.32 4.31 6.55
C ALA A 67 1.28 3.16 7.56
N LYS A 68 2.34 2.37 7.63
CA LYS A 68 2.46 1.28 8.62
C LYS A 68 2.47 1.81 10.05
N ASN A 69 3.14 2.93 10.29
CA ASN A 69 3.17 3.54 11.63
C ASN A 69 1.78 4.01 12.06
N ILE A 70 1.01 4.60 11.17
CA ILE A 70 -0.37 5.00 11.44
C ILE A 70 -1.22 3.78 11.76
N THR A 71 -1.15 2.75 10.96
CA THR A 71 -1.91 1.51 11.14
C THR A 71 -1.58 0.83 12.47
N ARG A 72 -0.30 0.73 12.83
CA ARG A 72 0.14 0.17 14.11
C ARG A 72 -0.36 0.99 15.28
N SER A 73 -0.27 2.31 15.20
CA SER A 73 -0.74 3.22 16.23
C SER A 73 -2.24 3.09 16.45
N PHE A 74 -3.01 3.01 15.36
CA PHE A 74 -4.45 2.80 15.39
C PHE A 74 -4.81 1.48 16.09
N TRP A 75 -4.18 0.36 15.68
CA TRP A 75 -4.41 -0.95 16.27
C TRP A 75 -4.04 -0.98 17.75
N HIS A 76 -2.94 -0.33 18.13
CA HIS A 76 -2.49 -0.26 19.52
C HIS A 76 -3.45 0.54 20.40
N ARG A 77 -3.99 1.65 19.87
CA ARG A 77 -4.94 2.52 20.59
C ARG A 77 -6.34 1.92 20.68
N ASN A 78 -6.78 1.19 19.68
CA ASN A 78 -8.14 0.71 19.52
C ASN A 78 -8.28 -0.80 19.70
N LYS A 79 -7.32 -1.44 20.35
CA LYS A 79 -7.33 -2.88 20.61
C LYS A 79 -8.59 -3.33 21.37
N CYS A 80 -9.21 -2.45 22.12
CA CYS A 80 -10.44 -2.69 22.89
C CYS A 80 -11.72 -2.43 22.06
N ASN A 81 -11.61 -1.76 20.91
CA ASN A 81 -12.76 -1.36 20.07
C ASN A 81 -12.80 -2.11 18.75
N LEU A 82 -12.08 -3.22 18.65
CA LEU A 82 -12.01 -4.02 17.42
C LEU A 82 -13.41 -4.51 16.99
N GLU A 83 -14.24 -4.88 17.94
CA GLU A 83 -15.61 -5.35 17.69
C GLU A 83 -16.49 -4.23 17.12
N GLU A 84 -16.43 -3.02 17.69
CA GLU A 84 -17.14 -1.84 17.17
C GLU A 84 -16.64 -1.47 15.77
N TYR A 85 -15.35 -1.55 15.54
CA TYR A 85 -14.75 -1.29 14.24
C TYR A 85 -15.19 -2.33 13.20
N MET A 86 -15.26 -3.59 13.60
CA MET A 86 -15.76 -4.67 12.74
C MET A 86 -17.25 -4.49 12.43
N GLU A 87 -18.04 -3.99 13.38
CA GLU A 87 -19.45 -3.66 13.15
C GLU A 87 -19.65 -2.47 12.21
N THR A 88 -18.76 -1.47 12.27
CA THR A 88 -18.82 -0.31 11.36
C THR A 88 -18.28 -0.62 9.97
N LEU A 89 -17.48 -1.66 9.82
CA LEU A 89 -17.00 -2.15 8.52
C LEU A 89 -18.04 -3.01 7.80
N THR A 90 -19.10 -3.39 8.49
CA THR A 90 -20.14 -4.11 7.84
C THR A 90 -20.98 -3.15 7.04
N PHE A 91 -20.75 -3.09 5.71
CA PHE A 91 -21.99 -3.44 5.17
C PHE A 91 -22.67 -2.47 4.27
N GLU A 92 -21.95 -2.14 3.29
CA GLU A 92 -22.65 -2.01 2.03
C GLU A 92 -22.65 -3.41 1.41
N THR A 93 -23.82 -3.96 1.15
CA THR A 93 -23.98 -5.20 0.40
C THR A 93 -23.21 -5.09 -0.92
N PRO A 94 -22.32 -6.06 -1.22
CA PRO A 94 -21.48 -5.97 -2.40
C PRO A 94 -22.25 -6.27 -3.67
N GLU A 95 -23.02 -5.33 -4.16
CA GLU A 95 -23.61 -5.44 -5.50
C GLU A 95 -22.57 -5.19 -6.60
N SER A 96 -21.38 -4.68 -6.24
CA SER A 96 -20.30 -4.47 -7.20
C SER A 96 -18.94 -4.50 -6.51
N GLU A 97 -18.52 -5.69 -6.04
CA GLU A 97 -17.14 -5.86 -5.61
C GLU A 97 -16.23 -5.80 -6.84
N THR A 98 -15.42 -4.75 -6.90
CA THR A 98 -14.37 -4.61 -7.90
C THR A 98 -13.18 -5.50 -7.52
N LEU A 99 -12.30 -5.78 -8.48
CA LEU A 99 -11.03 -6.46 -8.20
C LEU A 99 -10.26 -5.77 -7.06
N PHE A 100 -10.33 -4.44 -7.00
CA PHE A 100 -9.74 -3.65 -5.93
C PHE A 100 -10.28 -4.06 -4.55
N ASP A 101 -11.61 -4.17 -4.42
CA ASP A 101 -12.24 -4.56 -3.16
C ASP A 101 -11.81 -5.97 -2.72
N THR A 102 -11.68 -6.88 -3.68
CA THR A 102 -11.20 -8.24 -3.42
C THR A 102 -9.76 -8.24 -2.92
N VAL A 103 -8.88 -7.44 -3.55
CA VAL A 103 -7.48 -7.29 -3.12
C VAL A 103 -7.42 -6.71 -1.71
N MET A 104 -8.29 -5.74 -1.39
CA MET A 104 -8.32 -5.09 -0.08
C MET A 104 -8.70 -6.03 1.07
N LYS A 105 -9.31 -7.18 0.78
CA LYS A 105 -9.61 -8.22 1.77
C LYS A 105 -8.39 -9.06 2.15
N LEU A 106 -7.34 -9.04 1.34
CA LEU A 106 -6.12 -9.80 1.63
C LEU A 106 -5.35 -9.17 2.79
N PRO A 107 -4.57 -9.98 3.54
CA PRO A 107 -3.64 -9.42 4.52
C PRO A 107 -2.68 -8.41 3.89
N GLU A 108 -2.30 -7.39 4.64
CA GLU A 108 -1.44 -6.28 4.18
C GLU A 108 -0.15 -6.77 3.52
N LYS A 109 0.50 -7.78 4.10
CA LYS A 109 1.77 -8.31 3.58
C LYS A 109 1.68 -8.84 2.15
N TYR A 110 0.50 -9.30 1.73
CA TYR A 110 0.26 -9.75 0.36
C TYR A 110 -0.20 -8.60 -0.54
N ARG A 111 -1.05 -7.72 -0.02
CA ARG A 111 -1.56 -6.57 -0.77
C ARG A 111 -0.44 -5.67 -1.26
N ILE A 112 0.52 -5.35 -0.38
CA ILE A 112 1.59 -4.41 -0.74
C ILE A 112 2.55 -4.98 -1.79
N VAL A 113 2.92 -6.25 -1.71
CA VAL A 113 3.79 -6.85 -2.72
C VAL A 113 3.08 -6.97 -4.08
N LEU A 114 1.78 -7.31 -4.08
CA LEU A 114 0.99 -7.35 -5.30
C LEU A 114 0.88 -5.96 -5.93
N HIS A 115 0.65 -4.94 -5.12
CA HIS A 115 0.56 -3.55 -5.61
C HIS A 115 1.88 -3.10 -6.24
N LEU A 116 2.99 -3.31 -5.56
CA LEU A 116 4.30 -2.90 -6.06
C LEU A 116 4.70 -3.65 -7.34
N PHE A 117 4.35 -4.92 -7.43
CA PHE A 117 4.68 -5.73 -8.60
C PHE A 117 3.80 -5.40 -9.81
N TYR A 118 2.49 -5.33 -9.64
CA TYR A 118 1.54 -5.19 -10.75
C TYR A 118 1.20 -3.75 -11.11
N TYR A 119 1.11 -2.86 -10.12
CA TYR A 119 0.76 -1.45 -10.36
C TYR A 119 1.98 -0.57 -10.58
N GLU A 120 3.04 -0.79 -9.82
CA GLU A 120 4.23 0.05 -9.88
C GLU A 120 5.33 -0.54 -10.78
N ASP A 121 5.10 -1.74 -11.33
CA ASP A 121 6.01 -2.43 -12.24
C ASP A 121 7.41 -2.69 -11.67
N TYR A 122 7.51 -2.87 -10.34
CA TYR A 122 8.77 -3.21 -9.71
C TYR A 122 9.09 -4.69 -9.85
N THR A 123 10.38 -4.99 -10.03
CA THR A 123 10.90 -6.36 -10.00
C THR A 123 10.90 -6.90 -8.56
N THR A 124 11.01 -8.21 -8.41
CA THR A 124 11.13 -8.83 -7.07
C THR A 124 12.35 -8.32 -6.31
N GLN A 125 13.46 -8.05 -7.01
CA GLN A 125 14.65 -7.47 -6.40
C GLN A 125 14.40 -6.06 -5.88
N GLU A 126 13.74 -5.23 -6.67
CA GLU A 126 13.41 -3.85 -6.27
C GLU A 126 12.46 -3.84 -5.08
N ILE A 127 11.46 -4.72 -5.06
CA ILE A 127 10.53 -4.87 -3.92
C ILE A 127 11.28 -5.32 -2.68
N SER A 128 12.20 -6.28 -2.82
CA SER A 128 13.08 -6.73 -1.75
C SER A 128 13.82 -5.54 -1.12
N ASP A 129 14.39 -4.68 -1.93
CA ASP A 129 15.12 -3.50 -1.48
C ASP A 129 14.20 -2.47 -0.78
N ILE A 130 13.02 -2.23 -1.33
CA ILE A 130 12.05 -1.27 -0.77
C ILE A 130 11.51 -1.75 0.58
N LEU A 131 11.14 -3.01 0.68
CA LEU A 131 10.48 -3.56 1.88
C LEU A 131 11.46 -4.16 2.89
N HIS A 132 12.76 -4.21 2.59
CA HIS A 132 13.78 -4.87 3.41
C HIS A 132 13.46 -6.34 3.69
N LEU A 133 13.04 -7.04 2.64
CA LEU A 133 12.78 -8.48 2.67
C LEU A 133 13.76 -9.19 1.74
N SER A 134 13.97 -10.50 1.96
CA SER A 134 14.69 -11.29 0.98
C SER A 134 13.89 -11.45 -0.31
N VAL A 135 14.57 -11.65 -1.44
CA VAL A 135 13.90 -11.91 -2.72
C VAL A 135 13.01 -13.15 -2.63
N ASN A 136 13.46 -14.19 -1.95
CA ASN A 136 12.66 -15.41 -1.75
C ASN A 136 11.39 -15.12 -0.96
N ASN A 137 11.45 -14.28 0.06
CA ASN A 137 10.27 -13.86 0.82
C ASN A 137 9.29 -13.10 -0.06
N VAL A 138 9.78 -12.18 -0.90
CA VAL A 138 8.93 -11.44 -1.85
C VAL A 138 8.23 -12.41 -2.81
N LYS A 139 8.98 -13.34 -3.39
CA LYS A 139 8.41 -14.35 -4.31
C LYS A 139 7.35 -15.21 -3.62
N THR A 140 7.60 -15.63 -2.39
CA THR A 140 6.65 -16.42 -1.60
C THR A 140 5.37 -15.63 -1.34
N ARG A 141 5.49 -14.35 -0.95
CA ARG A 141 4.33 -13.48 -0.70
C ARG A 141 3.53 -13.23 -1.97
N LEU A 142 4.19 -13.03 -3.10
CA LEU A 142 3.51 -12.90 -4.39
C LEU A 142 2.74 -14.17 -4.76
N SER A 143 3.38 -15.33 -4.62
CA SER A 143 2.75 -16.62 -4.92
C SER A 143 1.54 -16.89 -4.03
N ARG A 144 1.68 -16.69 -2.73
CA ARG A 144 0.58 -16.87 -1.76
C ARG A 144 -0.53 -15.84 -1.96
N GLY A 145 -0.16 -14.60 -2.24
CA GLY A 145 -1.13 -13.54 -2.52
C GLY A 145 -1.97 -13.85 -3.75
N ARG A 146 -1.33 -14.31 -4.83
CA ARG A 146 -2.03 -14.74 -6.05
C ARG A 146 -2.97 -15.92 -5.80
N ALA A 147 -2.53 -16.89 -5.00
CA ALA A 147 -3.34 -18.06 -4.67
C ALA A 147 -4.59 -17.66 -3.87
N LEU A 148 -4.44 -16.80 -2.87
CA LEU A 148 -5.57 -16.29 -2.08
C LEU A 148 -6.53 -15.47 -2.93
N LEU A 149 -6.00 -14.62 -3.80
CA LEU A 149 -6.81 -13.81 -4.71
C LEU A 149 -7.63 -14.69 -5.66
N LYS A 150 -6.99 -15.70 -6.23
CA LYS A 150 -7.64 -16.67 -7.12
C LYS A 150 -8.76 -17.44 -6.41
N GLU A 151 -8.51 -17.87 -5.19
CA GLU A 151 -9.49 -18.57 -4.37
C GLU A 151 -10.70 -17.69 -4.06
N THR A 152 -10.47 -16.45 -3.65
CA THR A 152 -11.53 -15.47 -3.36
C THR A 152 -12.37 -15.17 -4.61
N LEU A 153 -11.72 -14.98 -5.76
CA LEU A 153 -12.41 -14.74 -7.04
C LEU A 153 -13.25 -15.94 -7.48
N LYS A 154 -12.78 -17.15 -7.23
CA LYS A 154 -13.55 -18.36 -7.54
C LYS A 154 -14.82 -18.47 -6.68
N GLU A 155 -14.74 -18.17 -5.40
CA GLU A 155 -15.87 -18.15 -4.50
C GLU A 155 -16.92 -17.14 -4.96
N GLU A 156 -16.51 -15.93 -5.30
CA GLU A 156 -17.39 -14.88 -5.82
C GLU A 156 -18.00 -15.27 -7.16
N TRP A 157 -17.22 -15.90 -8.04
CA TRP A 157 -17.69 -16.35 -9.34
C TRP A 157 -18.72 -17.48 -9.24
N ASN A 158 -18.55 -18.38 -8.28
CA ASN A 158 -19.45 -19.49 -8.05
C ASN A 158 -20.77 -19.06 -7.38
N ASP A 159 -20.75 -18.00 -6.60
CA ASP A 159 -21.94 -17.43 -5.96
C ASP A 159 -22.88 -16.74 -6.95
N ASP A 160 -22.39 -16.36 -8.13
CA ASP A 160 -23.16 -15.74 -9.21
C ASP A 160 -23.87 -16.77 -10.13
N GLU A 161 -23.64 -18.05 -9.92
CA GLU A 161 -24.35 -19.13 -10.60
C GLU A 161 -25.54 -19.60 -9.76
#